data_0d67ff36bb7e23ca8224c9e3c81d1906
#
_entry.id   0d67ff36bb7e23ca8224c9e3c81d1906
#
_cell.length_a   1.000
_cell.length_b   1.000
_cell.length_c   1.000
_cell.angle_alpha   90.00
_cell.angle_beta   90.00
_cell.angle_gamma   90.00
#
_symmetry.space_group_name_H-M   'P 1'
#
loop_
_entity.id
_entity.type
_entity.pdbx_description
1 polymer ?
#
loop_
_entity_poly.entity_id
_entity_poly.type
_entity_poly.pdbx_seq_one_letter_code
_entity_poly.pdbx_strand_id
1 'polypeptide(L)'
;MRVLWVILGMAASALNVCSAAAQAAMPAGQLVREVVYNELNDHARHGYWRYWVERRSAGATRLEEQVETADGPIARLAETNGQALTGEAERQEETRLEELLRSRDEQARQLKRYDEDEERIGRILRLLPDAFLYAYEGEENGCARLRFRPNPDYPARSIEARVFHGMSGVLWVDVRWKRLARLEGRVSENVDFGYGILGRLYKGGWFRLVRVQVSATDWKTESLEVHMNIRALLVKTFARETSEKRGGFAPVPSGMSLAQGLALLDENRAEAQVPGERGAAGGNAMLAPEAMAMRP
;
A
#
# COMPACT_ATOMS: atom_id res chain seq x y z
N MET A 1 -23.51 63.06 -64.09
CA MET A 1 -24.32 63.22 -62.81
C MET A 1 -24.40 61.88 -62.18
N ARG A 2 -24.08 61.88 -60.89
CA ARG A 2 -24.26 60.82 -59.82
C ARG A 2 -23.18 59.73 -59.78
N VAL A 3 -22.29 60.02 -58.90
CA VAL A 3 -21.22 59.25 -58.31
C VAL A 3 -21.83 58.12 -57.39
N LEU A 4 -21.36 56.91 -57.58
CA LEU A 4 -21.67 55.83 -56.70
C LEU A 4 -20.39 55.37 -56.00
N TRP A 5 -20.28 55.69 -54.75
CA TRP A 5 -19.19 55.22 -53.87
C TRP A 5 -19.44 53.77 -53.47
N VAL A 6 -18.50 52.87 -53.80
CA VAL A 6 -18.47 51.52 -53.24
C VAL A 6 -17.50 51.53 -52.06
N ILE A 7 -18.09 51.40 -50.87
CA ILE A 7 -17.32 51.25 -49.64
C ILE A 7 -16.93 49.81 -49.52
N LEU A 8 -15.61 49.56 -49.66
CA LEU A 8 -15.00 48.24 -49.43
C LEU A 8 -14.80 48.06 -47.90
N GLY A 9 -15.71 47.32 -47.25
CA GLY A 9 -15.58 46.95 -45.85
C GLY A 9 -14.56 45.83 -45.66
N MET A 10 -13.37 46.14 -45.16
CA MET A 10 -12.40 45.13 -44.67
C MET A 10 -12.90 44.59 -43.33
N ALA A 11 -13.45 43.40 -43.37
CA ALA A 11 -13.70 42.61 -42.14
C ALA A 11 -12.37 42.02 -41.68
N ALA A 12 -11.73 42.62 -40.69
CA ALA A 12 -10.61 42.04 -39.98
C ALA A 12 -11.12 40.94 -39.07
N SER A 13 -11.05 39.70 -39.53
CA SER A 13 -11.28 38.51 -38.67
C SER A 13 -10.12 38.36 -37.69
N ALA A 14 -10.29 38.85 -36.49
CA ALA A 14 -9.39 38.55 -35.38
C ALA A 14 -9.46 37.06 -35.07
N LEU A 15 -8.51 36.30 -35.56
CA LEU A 15 -8.25 34.93 -35.10
C LEU A 15 -7.79 35.00 -33.65
N ASN A 16 -8.76 34.83 -32.72
CA ASN A 16 -8.46 34.51 -31.36
C ASN A 16 -7.81 33.12 -31.32
N VAL A 17 -6.49 33.09 -31.45
CA VAL A 17 -5.68 31.93 -31.09
C VAL A 17 -5.79 31.81 -29.56
N CYS A 18 -6.78 31.06 -29.11
CA CYS A 18 -6.86 30.60 -27.73
C CYS A 18 -5.65 29.67 -27.52
N SER A 19 -4.49 30.25 -27.11
CA SER A 19 -3.38 29.51 -26.57
C SER A 19 -3.93 28.89 -25.26
N ALA A 20 -4.50 27.69 -25.39
CA ALA A 20 -4.59 26.81 -24.25
C ALA A 20 -3.14 26.54 -23.82
N ALA A 21 -2.65 27.33 -22.86
CA ALA A 21 -1.43 27.00 -22.16
C ALA A 21 -1.65 25.59 -21.61
N ALA A 22 -1.11 24.58 -22.28
CA ALA A 22 -1.04 23.25 -21.75
C ALA A 22 -0.38 23.40 -20.40
N GLN A 23 -1.15 23.28 -19.35
CA GLN A 23 -0.64 23.27 -17.99
C GLN A 23 0.40 22.15 -17.98
N ALA A 24 1.68 22.53 -17.92
CA ALA A 24 2.76 21.57 -18.00
C ALA A 24 2.51 20.52 -16.93
N ALA A 25 2.22 19.29 -17.35
CA ALA A 25 1.99 18.19 -16.43
C ALA A 25 3.17 18.12 -15.46
N MET A 26 2.88 17.98 -14.17
CA MET A 26 3.91 17.84 -13.13
C MET A 26 4.94 16.77 -13.57
N PRO A 27 6.25 17.00 -13.48
CA PRO A 27 7.24 15.98 -13.79
C PRO A 27 7.00 14.71 -12.97
N ALA A 28 7.11 13.54 -13.59
CA ALA A 28 6.81 12.26 -12.92
C ALA A 28 7.60 12.06 -11.62
N GLY A 29 8.88 12.43 -11.60
CA GLY A 29 9.70 12.39 -10.37
C GLY A 29 9.23 13.36 -9.29
N GLN A 30 8.66 14.51 -9.66
CA GLN A 30 8.07 15.43 -8.69
C GLN A 30 6.80 14.84 -8.07
N LEU A 31 5.93 14.23 -8.88
CA LEU A 31 4.74 13.56 -8.37
C LEU A 31 5.11 12.47 -7.36
N VAL A 32 6.16 11.68 -7.64
CA VAL A 32 6.64 10.66 -6.70
C VAL A 32 7.17 11.27 -5.40
N ARG A 33 7.87 12.43 -5.45
CA ARG A 33 8.29 13.13 -4.22
C ARG A 33 7.10 13.56 -3.37
N GLU A 34 6.03 14.06 -3.99
CA GLU A 34 4.81 14.45 -3.26
C GLU A 34 4.09 13.22 -2.67
N VAL A 35 4.04 12.11 -3.41
CA VAL A 35 3.52 10.84 -2.87
C VAL A 35 4.32 10.41 -1.65
N VAL A 36 5.65 10.34 -1.76
CA VAL A 36 6.51 9.93 -0.64
C VAL A 36 6.36 10.87 0.56
N TYR A 37 6.27 12.17 0.32
CA TYR A 37 6.00 13.13 1.38
C TYR A 37 4.68 12.83 2.10
N ASN A 38 3.60 12.57 1.36
CA ASN A 38 2.31 12.26 1.93
C ASN A 38 2.31 10.93 2.69
N GLU A 39 2.98 9.89 2.16
CA GLU A 39 3.10 8.59 2.85
C GLU A 39 3.89 8.70 4.16
N LEU A 40 4.96 9.48 4.20
CA LEU A 40 5.79 9.70 5.39
C LEU A 40 5.10 10.56 6.46
N ASN A 41 4.16 11.42 6.07
CA ASN A 41 3.46 12.33 6.98
C ASN A 41 2.01 11.90 7.27
N ASP A 42 1.65 10.69 6.90
CA ASP A 42 0.31 10.15 7.09
C ASP A 42 -0.06 10.01 8.58
N HIS A 43 0.92 9.59 9.41
CA HIS A 43 0.73 9.29 10.83
C HIS A 43 0.09 10.42 11.66
N ALA A 44 0.26 11.69 11.26
CA ALA A 44 -0.32 12.81 11.98
C ALA A 44 -1.83 13.03 11.71
N ARG A 45 -2.41 12.33 10.75
CA ARG A 45 -3.75 12.59 10.24
C ARG A 45 -4.63 11.36 10.08
N HIS A 46 -4.08 10.14 10.27
CA HIS A 46 -4.83 8.92 10.07
C HIS A 46 -5.64 8.53 11.31
N GLY A 47 -6.82 7.90 11.06
CA GLY A 47 -7.60 7.23 12.09
C GLY A 47 -6.99 5.90 12.50
N TYR A 48 -7.53 5.35 13.59
CA TYR A 48 -7.24 3.98 14.01
C TYR A 48 -8.29 3.04 13.43
N TRP A 49 -7.85 1.83 13.05
CA TRP A 49 -8.67 0.88 12.29
C TRP A 49 -8.61 -0.52 12.88
N ARG A 50 -9.70 -1.23 12.76
CA ARG A 50 -9.80 -2.67 12.92
C ARG A 50 -9.94 -3.29 11.53
N TYR A 51 -9.27 -4.43 11.29
CA TYR A 51 -9.32 -5.15 10.03
C TYR A 51 -8.84 -6.59 10.15
N TRP A 52 -9.16 -7.42 9.18
CA TRP A 52 -8.64 -8.77 9.04
C TRP A 52 -7.36 -8.78 8.24
N VAL A 53 -6.42 -9.67 8.64
CA VAL A 53 -5.15 -9.89 7.95
C VAL A 53 -4.98 -11.38 7.71
N GLU A 54 -5.00 -11.77 6.44
CA GLU A 54 -4.61 -13.12 6.01
C GLU A 54 -3.14 -13.08 5.60
N ARG A 55 -2.29 -13.88 6.24
CA ARG A 55 -0.88 -14.04 5.90
C ARG A 55 -0.60 -15.45 5.45
N ARG A 56 0.03 -15.58 4.27
CA ARG A 56 0.52 -16.85 3.74
C ARG A 56 2.04 -16.80 3.64
N SER A 57 2.71 -17.78 4.22
CA SER A 57 4.17 -17.91 4.16
C SER A 57 4.57 -19.36 4.40
N ALA A 58 5.52 -19.87 3.61
CA ALA A 58 6.08 -21.23 3.76
C ALA A 58 5.02 -22.35 3.84
N GLY A 59 3.92 -22.23 3.08
CA GLY A 59 2.85 -23.23 3.03
C GLY A 59 1.84 -23.15 4.18
N ALA A 60 1.99 -22.21 5.10
CA ALA A 60 1.02 -21.95 6.17
C ALA A 60 0.21 -20.67 5.89
N THR A 61 -1.07 -20.72 6.21
CA THR A 61 -1.99 -19.57 6.16
C THR A 61 -2.45 -19.25 7.58
N ARG A 62 -2.41 -17.98 7.96
CA ARG A 62 -2.92 -17.47 9.24
C ARG A 62 -3.91 -16.34 8.96
N LEU A 63 -5.05 -16.38 9.59
CA LEU A 63 -6.02 -15.28 9.60
C LEU A 63 -6.03 -14.66 10.99
N GLU A 64 -5.78 -13.37 11.04
CA GLU A 64 -5.74 -12.60 12.28
C GLU A 64 -6.73 -11.44 12.20
N GLU A 65 -7.41 -11.12 13.29
CA GLU A 65 -8.09 -9.85 13.43
C GLU A 65 -7.16 -8.88 14.15
N GLN A 66 -6.99 -7.68 13.61
CA GLN A 66 -6.07 -6.67 14.13
C GLN A 66 -6.82 -5.39 14.47
N VAL A 67 -6.46 -4.78 15.61
CA VAL A 67 -6.89 -3.45 16.04
C VAL A 67 -5.67 -2.57 16.22
N GLU A 68 -5.68 -1.40 15.59
CA GLU A 68 -4.68 -0.36 15.81
C GLU A 68 -4.99 0.37 17.12
N THR A 69 -3.99 0.57 17.97
CA THR A 69 -4.14 1.29 19.25
C THR A 69 -3.03 2.32 19.43
N ALA A 70 -3.18 3.21 20.41
CA ALA A 70 -2.14 4.20 20.72
C ALA A 70 -0.82 3.56 21.20
N ASP A 71 -0.90 2.34 21.75
CA ASP A 71 0.26 1.59 22.27
C ASP A 71 0.80 0.57 21.24
N GLY A 72 0.44 0.74 19.95
CA GLY A 72 0.75 -0.18 18.87
C GLY A 72 -0.40 -1.14 18.54
N PRO A 73 -0.31 -1.90 17.45
CA PRO A 73 -1.37 -2.80 17.03
C PRO A 73 -1.45 -4.04 17.93
N ILE A 74 -2.68 -4.49 18.21
CA ILE A 74 -2.94 -5.80 18.82
C ILE A 74 -3.66 -6.70 17.82
N ALA A 75 -3.23 -7.95 17.71
CA ALA A 75 -3.82 -8.92 16.80
C ALA A 75 -4.14 -10.22 17.51
N ARG A 76 -5.29 -10.80 17.20
CA ARG A 76 -5.73 -12.13 17.61
C ARG A 76 -5.71 -13.07 16.41
N LEU A 77 -5.07 -14.21 16.57
CA LEU A 77 -5.13 -15.29 15.61
C LEU A 77 -6.51 -15.95 15.66
N ALA A 78 -7.21 -15.98 14.53
CA ALA A 78 -8.54 -16.58 14.41
C ALA A 78 -8.48 -17.95 13.74
N GLU A 79 -7.64 -18.10 12.68
CA GLU A 79 -7.56 -19.34 11.91
C GLU A 79 -6.11 -19.66 11.53
N THR A 80 -5.85 -20.96 11.42
CA THR A 80 -4.62 -21.50 10.83
C THR A 80 -4.99 -22.50 9.73
N ASN A 81 -4.47 -22.30 8.52
CA ASN A 81 -4.74 -23.11 7.34
C ASN A 81 -6.24 -23.26 7.01
N GLY A 82 -7.01 -22.18 7.21
CA GLY A 82 -8.46 -22.14 6.97
C GLY A 82 -9.31 -22.85 8.02
N GLN A 83 -8.71 -23.23 9.14
CA GLN A 83 -9.42 -23.83 10.27
C GLN A 83 -9.38 -22.89 11.47
N ALA A 84 -10.54 -22.63 12.06
CA ALA A 84 -10.65 -21.84 13.28
C ALA A 84 -9.84 -22.49 14.41
N LEU A 85 -9.28 -21.66 15.28
CA LEU A 85 -8.59 -22.14 16.47
C LEU A 85 -9.60 -22.78 17.41
N THR A 86 -9.23 -23.96 17.91
CA THR A 86 -10.04 -24.70 18.90
C THR A 86 -9.14 -25.38 19.93
N GLY A 87 -9.71 -25.66 21.08
CA GLY A 87 -9.05 -26.48 22.10
C GLY A 87 -7.73 -25.89 22.61
N GLU A 88 -6.64 -26.61 22.45
CA GLU A 88 -5.32 -26.21 22.94
C GLU A 88 -4.77 -24.98 22.21
N ALA A 89 -4.93 -24.90 20.89
CA ALA A 89 -4.45 -23.76 20.10
C ALA A 89 -5.16 -22.46 20.49
N GLU A 90 -6.44 -22.54 20.78
CA GLU A 90 -7.24 -21.41 21.26
C GLU A 90 -6.76 -20.96 22.66
N ARG A 91 -6.55 -21.89 23.60
CA ARG A 91 -6.01 -21.57 24.93
C ARG A 91 -4.62 -20.95 24.88
N GLN A 92 -3.76 -21.43 23.99
CA GLN A 92 -2.42 -20.85 23.79
C GLN A 92 -2.50 -19.41 23.29
N GLU A 93 -3.41 -19.11 22.38
CA GLU A 93 -3.62 -17.75 21.89
C GLU A 93 -4.19 -16.83 22.98
N GLU A 94 -5.13 -17.30 23.78
CA GLU A 94 -5.65 -16.57 24.93
C GLU A 94 -4.54 -16.27 25.95
N THR A 95 -3.73 -17.28 26.30
CA THR A 95 -2.58 -17.11 27.19
C THR A 95 -1.59 -16.09 26.65
N ARG A 96 -1.28 -16.14 25.36
CA ARG A 96 -0.39 -15.17 24.71
C ARG A 96 -0.89 -13.73 24.84
N LEU A 97 -2.20 -13.52 24.62
CA LEU A 97 -2.83 -12.20 24.73
C LEU A 97 -2.87 -11.69 26.17
N GLU A 98 -3.18 -12.58 27.12
CA GLU A 98 -3.13 -12.23 28.55
C GLU A 98 -1.72 -11.88 29.02
N GLU A 99 -0.71 -12.64 28.60
CA GLU A 99 0.70 -12.34 28.91
C GLU A 99 1.12 -11.01 28.34
N LEU A 100 0.72 -10.70 27.10
CA LEU A 100 0.97 -9.39 26.48
C LEU A 100 0.40 -8.27 27.34
N LEU A 101 -0.84 -8.40 27.85
CA LEU A 101 -1.45 -7.36 28.69
C LEU A 101 -0.80 -7.25 30.08
N ARG A 102 -0.29 -8.34 30.65
CA ARG A 102 0.34 -8.35 31.97
C ARG A 102 1.79 -7.87 31.94
N SER A 103 2.52 -8.10 30.84
CA SER A 103 3.95 -7.86 30.75
C SER A 103 4.27 -6.54 30.04
N ARG A 104 4.68 -5.52 30.81
CA ARG A 104 5.18 -4.25 30.25
C ARG A 104 6.39 -4.44 29.36
N ASP A 105 7.24 -5.42 29.65
CA ASP A 105 8.41 -5.71 28.84
C ASP A 105 8.02 -6.30 27.48
N GLU A 106 6.97 -7.14 27.42
CA GLU A 106 6.47 -7.67 26.15
C GLU A 106 5.79 -6.58 25.32
N GLN A 107 4.99 -5.72 25.95
CA GLN A 107 4.41 -4.53 25.31
C GLN A 107 5.50 -3.63 24.72
N ALA A 108 6.55 -3.34 25.49
CA ALA A 108 7.67 -2.52 25.02
C ALA A 108 8.43 -3.19 23.85
N ARG A 109 8.63 -4.52 23.91
CA ARG A 109 9.25 -5.28 22.82
C ARG A 109 8.39 -5.26 21.54
N GLN A 110 7.08 -5.39 21.70
CA GLN A 110 6.13 -5.34 20.57
C GLN A 110 6.12 -3.96 19.91
N LEU A 111 5.99 -2.91 20.71
CA LEU A 111 6.02 -1.53 20.22
C LEU A 111 7.35 -1.22 19.51
N LYS A 112 8.47 -1.60 20.11
CA LYS A 112 9.79 -1.43 19.50
C LYS A 112 9.90 -2.13 18.14
N ARG A 113 9.41 -3.36 18.00
CA ARG A 113 9.39 -4.08 16.71
C ARG A 113 8.54 -3.33 15.67
N TYR A 114 7.39 -2.83 16.09
CA TYR A 114 6.52 -2.03 15.24
C TYR A 114 7.22 -0.75 14.76
N ASP A 115 7.81 0.01 15.67
CA ASP A 115 8.54 1.24 15.35
C ASP A 115 9.73 0.98 14.42
N GLU A 116 10.49 -0.09 14.66
CA GLU A 116 11.62 -0.49 13.81
C GLU A 116 11.17 -0.85 12.38
N ASP A 117 10.00 -1.48 12.22
CA ASP A 117 9.42 -1.79 10.92
C ASP A 117 8.93 -0.52 10.21
N GLU A 118 8.26 0.39 10.91
CA GLU A 118 7.84 1.69 10.38
C GLU A 118 9.04 2.54 9.96
N GLU A 119 10.09 2.61 10.78
CA GLU A 119 11.33 3.31 10.43
C GLU A 119 11.99 2.70 9.19
N ARG A 120 11.98 1.37 9.05
CA ARG A 120 12.52 0.68 7.87
C ARG A 120 11.73 1.04 6.62
N ILE A 121 10.41 1.02 6.69
CA ILE A 121 9.52 1.45 5.60
C ILE A 121 9.81 2.91 5.25
N GLY A 122 9.89 3.78 6.25
CA GLY A 122 10.20 5.19 6.05
C GLY A 122 11.56 5.42 5.38
N ARG A 123 12.60 4.66 5.75
CA ARG A 123 13.91 4.72 5.07
C ARG A 123 13.80 4.30 3.60
N ILE A 124 13.10 3.23 3.31
CA ILE A 124 12.87 2.75 1.93
C ILE A 124 12.14 3.81 1.10
N LEU A 125 11.06 4.38 1.63
CA LEU A 125 10.29 5.41 0.94
C LEU A 125 11.14 6.64 0.60
N ARG A 126 12.00 7.11 1.51
CA ARG A 126 12.87 8.26 1.27
C ARG A 126 13.87 8.06 0.13
N LEU A 127 14.23 6.83 -0.16
CA LEU A 127 15.16 6.52 -1.25
C LEU A 127 14.47 6.56 -2.63
N LEU A 128 13.17 6.26 -2.71
CA LEU A 128 12.45 6.05 -3.96
C LEU A 128 12.59 7.22 -4.95
N PRO A 129 12.41 8.50 -4.55
CA PRO A 129 12.42 9.60 -5.50
C PRO A 129 13.73 9.77 -6.27
N ASP A 130 14.86 9.43 -5.65
CA ASP A 130 16.20 9.65 -6.21
C ASP A 130 16.82 8.36 -6.76
N ALA A 131 16.45 7.20 -6.20
CA ALA A 131 16.96 5.89 -6.63
C ALA A 131 16.44 5.45 -8.00
N PHE A 132 15.34 6.07 -8.48
CA PHE A 132 14.73 5.72 -9.76
C PHE A 132 14.49 6.91 -10.65
N LEU A 133 14.48 6.66 -11.96
CA LEU A 133 13.98 7.56 -12.99
C LEU A 133 12.55 7.15 -13.35
N TYR A 134 11.65 8.14 -13.40
CA TYR A 134 10.22 7.95 -13.60
C TYR A 134 9.76 8.52 -14.93
N ALA A 135 8.83 7.83 -15.60
CA ALA A 135 8.19 8.28 -16.84
C ALA A 135 6.69 7.97 -16.80
N TYR A 136 5.87 8.91 -17.24
CA TYR A 136 4.44 8.65 -17.44
C TYR A 136 4.22 7.62 -18.53
N GLU A 137 3.28 6.69 -18.29
CA GLU A 137 2.81 5.72 -19.28
C GLU A 137 1.31 5.86 -19.60
N GLY A 138 0.63 6.80 -18.98
CA GLY A 138 -0.79 7.06 -19.16
C GLY A 138 -1.55 7.12 -17.85
N GLU A 139 -2.86 6.95 -17.94
CA GLU A 139 -3.79 6.94 -16.81
C GLU A 139 -4.62 5.66 -16.84
N GLU A 140 -4.93 5.14 -15.67
CA GLU A 140 -5.75 3.95 -15.48
C GLU A 140 -6.61 4.12 -14.23
N ASN A 141 -7.94 4.06 -14.37
CA ASN A 141 -8.91 4.16 -13.26
C ASN A 141 -8.69 5.40 -12.35
N GLY A 142 -8.38 6.56 -12.94
CA GLY A 142 -8.14 7.81 -12.22
C GLY A 142 -6.76 7.91 -11.56
N CYS A 143 -5.88 6.94 -11.81
CA CYS A 143 -4.51 6.95 -11.34
C CYS A 143 -3.53 7.23 -12.48
N ALA A 144 -2.55 8.09 -12.25
CA ALA A 144 -1.41 8.22 -13.15
C ALA A 144 -0.56 6.94 -13.06
N ARG A 145 -0.27 6.36 -14.21
CA ARG A 145 0.59 5.19 -14.33
C ARG A 145 2.00 5.63 -14.66
N LEU A 146 2.95 5.31 -13.80
CA LEU A 146 4.35 5.70 -13.93
C LEU A 146 5.24 4.47 -14.01
N ARG A 147 6.04 4.36 -15.06
CA ARG A 147 7.14 3.39 -15.12
C ARG A 147 8.33 3.92 -14.32
N PHE A 148 8.99 3.03 -13.58
CA PHE A 148 10.26 3.34 -12.94
C PHE A 148 11.37 2.37 -13.38
N ARG A 149 12.59 2.90 -13.47
CA ARG A 149 13.82 2.16 -13.72
C ARG A 149 14.94 2.71 -12.85
N PRO A 150 15.99 1.93 -12.55
CA PRO A 150 17.10 2.41 -11.75
C PRO A 150 17.67 3.72 -12.29
N ASN A 151 18.02 4.63 -11.38
CA ASN A 151 18.80 5.81 -11.69
C ASN A 151 20.29 5.43 -11.64
N PRO A 152 21.03 5.42 -12.77
CA PRO A 152 22.41 5.02 -12.80
C PRO A 152 23.35 5.95 -12.00
N ASP A 153 22.94 7.22 -11.82
CA ASP A 153 23.71 8.22 -11.10
C ASP A 153 23.50 8.14 -9.58
N TYR A 154 22.53 7.35 -9.11
CA TYR A 154 22.26 7.19 -7.70
C TYR A 154 23.26 6.24 -7.04
N PRO A 155 24.00 6.66 -5.98
CA PRO A 155 25.04 5.81 -5.40
C PRO A 155 24.46 4.64 -4.59
N ALA A 156 24.86 3.41 -4.90
CA ALA A 156 24.43 2.18 -4.22
C ALA A 156 25.14 1.97 -2.86
N ARG A 157 25.00 2.92 -1.92
CA ARG A 157 25.73 2.91 -0.64
C ARG A 157 25.10 1.99 0.41
N SER A 158 23.79 1.73 0.34
CA SER A 158 23.07 0.82 1.25
C SER A 158 22.68 -0.48 0.56
N ILE A 159 22.21 -1.46 1.33
CA ILE A 159 21.67 -2.73 0.79
C ILE A 159 20.42 -2.43 -0.05
N GLU A 160 19.53 -1.57 0.45
CA GLU A 160 18.32 -1.15 -0.24
C GLU A 160 18.63 -0.47 -1.58
N ALA A 161 19.61 0.45 -1.60
CA ALA A 161 20.04 1.12 -2.81
C ALA A 161 20.59 0.14 -3.86
N ARG A 162 21.33 -0.89 -3.44
CA ARG A 162 21.80 -1.96 -4.35
C ARG A 162 20.65 -2.79 -4.90
N VAL A 163 19.66 -3.12 -4.07
CA VAL A 163 18.45 -3.82 -4.51
C VAL A 163 17.72 -2.98 -5.56
N PHE A 164 17.59 -1.67 -5.34
CA PHE A 164 16.91 -0.77 -6.27
C PHE A 164 17.62 -0.67 -7.62
N HIS A 165 18.94 -0.73 -7.67
CA HIS A 165 19.69 -0.80 -8.94
C HIS A 165 19.35 -2.03 -9.79
N GLY A 166 18.91 -3.12 -9.17
CA GLY A 166 18.46 -4.33 -9.85
C GLY A 166 16.96 -4.40 -10.11
N MET A 167 16.20 -3.33 -9.82
CA MET A 167 14.73 -3.37 -9.88
C MET A 167 14.14 -2.38 -10.87
N SER A 168 13.05 -2.78 -11.52
CA SER A 168 12.22 -1.91 -12.35
C SER A 168 10.74 -2.27 -12.16
N GLY A 169 9.84 -1.39 -12.60
CA GLY A 169 8.41 -1.68 -12.45
C GLY A 169 7.52 -0.52 -12.81
N VAL A 170 6.31 -0.56 -12.25
CA VAL A 170 5.27 0.43 -12.47
C VAL A 170 4.62 0.78 -11.15
N LEU A 171 4.26 2.04 -11.00
CA LEU A 171 3.45 2.52 -9.88
C LEU A 171 2.23 3.27 -10.39
N TRP A 172 1.12 3.17 -9.67
CA TRP A 172 -0.11 3.90 -9.92
C TRP A 172 -0.32 4.87 -8.76
N VAL A 173 -0.47 6.13 -9.13
CA VAL A 173 -0.66 7.24 -8.18
C VAL A 173 -2.04 7.83 -8.37
N ASP A 174 -2.85 7.84 -7.33
CA ASP A 174 -4.04 8.69 -7.30
C ASP A 174 -3.60 10.16 -7.38
N VAL A 175 -3.95 10.83 -8.49
CA VAL A 175 -3.48 12.19 -8.77
C VAL A 175 -4.17 13.24 -7.90
N ARG A 176 -5.38 12.96 -7.43
CA ARG A 176 -6.15 13.85 -6.56
C ARG A 176 -5.57 13.92 -5.16
N TRP A 177 -5.29 12.73 -4.60
CA TRP A 177 -4.79 12.60 -3.23
C TRP A 177 -3.27 12.52 -3.15
N LYS A 178 -2.60 12.33 -4.30
CA LYS A 178 -1.14 12.09 -4.39
C LYS A 178 -0.73 10.97 -3.45
N ARG A 179 -1.45 9.86 -3.56
CA ARG A 179 -1.24 8.65 -2.76
C ARG A 179 -0.88 7.48 -3.67
N LEU A 180 -0.06 6.59 -3.16
CA LEU A 180 0.26 5.36 -3.85
C LEU A 180 -0.96 4.43 -3.82
N ALA A 181 -1.55 4.12 -4.99
CA ALA A 181 -2.64 3.16 -5.11
C ALA A 181 -2.12 1.73 -5.38
N ARG A 182 -1.06 1.60 -6.20
CA ARG A 182 -0.48 0.29 -6.55
C ARG A 182 0.99 0.45 -6.90
N LEU A 183 1.78 -0.57 -6.55
CA LEU A 183 3.19 -0.65 -6.91
C LEU A 183 3.52 -2.08 -7.31
N GLU A 184 4.07 -2.25 -8.50
CA GLU A 184 4.58 -3.52 -8.99
C GLU A 184 6.06 -3.38 -9.33
N GLY A 185 6.87 -4.26 -8.77
CA GLY A 185 8.30 -4.28 -9.03
C GLY A 185 8.78 -5.67 -9.40
N ARG A 186 9.84 -5.69 -10.19
CA ARG A 186 10.53 -6.93 -10.60
C ARG A 186 12.02 -6.76 -10.47
N VAL A 187 12.67 -7.81 -10.00
CA VAL A 187 14.13 -7.91 -9.98
C VAL A 187 14.59 -8.24 -11.41
N SER A 188 15.16 -7.26 -12.09
CA SER A 188 15.59 -7.33 -13.50
C SER A 188 16.97 -7.92 -13.65
N GLU A 189 17.81 -7.82 -12.60
CA GLU A 189 19.19 -8.29 -12.58
C GLU A 189 19.51 -8.95 -11.24
N ASN A 190 20.54 -9.80 -11.20
CA ASN A 190 21.01 -10.35 -9.93
C ASN A 190 21.66 -9.25 -9.10
N VAL A 191 21.36 -9.22 -7.80
CA VAL A 191 21.96 -8.28 -6.86
C VAL A 191 22.84 -9.03 -5.86
N ASP A 192 24.12 -8.73 -5.86
CA ASP A 192 25.11 -9.34 -4.97
C ASP A 192 25.33 -8.50 -3.71
N PHE A 193 25.41 -9.16 -2.57
CA PHE A 193 25.74 -8.57 -1.28
C PHE A 193 27.10 -9.09 -0.82
N GLY A 194 28.00 -8.18 -0.44
CA GLY A 194 29.35 -8.54 -0.02
C GLY A 194 30.09 -9.37 -1.07
N TYR A 195 30.13 -8.88 -2.32
CA TYR A 195 30.73 -9.59 -3.47
C TYR A 195 30.11 -10.98 -3.72
N GLY A 196 28.83 -11.18 -3.38
CA GLY A 196 28.14 -12.46 -3.48
C GLY A 196 28.42 -13.44 -2.34
N ILE A 197 29.33 -13.11 -1.41
CA ILE A 197 29.66 -13.96 -0.26
C ILE A 197 28.54 -13.90 0.80
N LEU A 198 28.07 -12.70 1.12
CA LEU A 198 27.01 -12.52 2.13
C LEU A 198 25.64 -12.93 1.62
N GLY A 199 25.41 -12.82 0.30
CA GLY A 199 24.17 -13.23 -0.31
C GLY A 199 23.99 -12.76 -1.74
N ARG A 200 22.92 -13.24 -2.36
CA ARG A 200 22.47 -12.85 -3.70
C ARG A 200 20.95 -12.84 -3.77
N LEU A 201 20.39 -11.78 -4.33
CA LEU A 201 18.99 -11.74 -4.79
C LEU A 201 19.00 -12.07 -6.28
N TYR A 202 18.26 -13.11 -6.66
CA TYR A 202 18.22 -13.55 -8.04
C TYR A 202 17.21 -12.77 -8.88
N LYS A 203 17.56 -12.56 -10.14
CA LYS A 203 16.67 -12.07 -11.17
C LYS A 203 15.37 -12.90 -11.24
N GLY A 204 14.26 -12.25 -11.61
CA GLY A 204 12.96 -12.86 -11.79
C GLY A 204 12.04 -12.77 -10.57
N GLY A 205 12.57 -12.37 -9.41
CA GLY A 205 11.72 -12.04 -8.26
C GLY A 205 10.79 -10.85 -8.57
N TRP A 206 9.65 -10.81 -7.92
CA TRP A 206 8.67 -9.73 -8.09
C TRP A 206 7.92 -9.45 -6.79
N PHE A 207 7.30 -8.28 -6.72
CA PHE A 207 6.36 -7.92 -5.68
C PHE A 207 5.22 -7.08 -6.24
N ARG A 208 4.09 -7.13 -5.56
CA ARG A 208 2.91 -6.32 -5.83
C ARG A 208 2.35 -5.80 -4.52
N LEU A 209 2.13 -4.51 -4.44
CA LEU A 209 1.44 -3.82 -3.36
C LEU A 209 0.20 -3.14 -3.92
N VAL A 210 -0.95 -3.36 -3.28
CA VAL A 210 -2.19 -2.63 -3.57
C VAL A 210 -2.64 -1.92 -2.32
N ARG A 211 -3.06 -0.67 -2.47
CA ARG A 211 -3.62 0.14 -1.38
C ARG A 211 -5.00 0.63 -1.76
N VAL A 212 -5.85 0.79 -0.76
CA VAL A 212 -7.22 1.28 -0.92
C VAL A 212 -7.46 2.46 -0.01
N GLN A 213 -8.28 3.38 -0.47
CA GLN A 213 -8.79 4.47 0.34
C GLN A 213 -9.92 3.92 1.22
N VAL A 214 -9.76 3.96 2.54
CA VAL A 214 -10.75 3.44 3.50
C VAL A 214 -11.57 4.56 4.16
N SER A 215 -11.09 5.81 4.08
CA SER A 215 -11.82 7.02 4.49
C SER A 215 -11.41 8.21 3.62
N ALA A 216 -11.95 9.38 3.91
CA ALA A 216 -11.56 10.60 3.21
C ALA A 216 -10.05 10.91 3.29
N THR A 217 -9.39 10.47 4.35
CA THR A 217 -7.96 10.75 4.64
C THR A 217 -7.08 9.52 4.65
N ASP A 218 -7.65 8.34 4.91
CA ASP A 218 -6.87 7.14 5.21
C ASP A 218 -6.74 6.19 4.04
N TRP A 219 -5.51 5.74 3.81
CA TRP A 219 -5.14 4.73 2.83
C TRP A 219 -4.50 3.55 3.53
N LYS A 220 -5.03 2.35 3.30
CA LYS A 220 -4.51 1.12 3.91
C LYS A 220 -4.00 0.15 2.83
N THR A 221 -3.06 -0.68 3.19
CA THR A 221 -2.64 -1.79 2.34
C THR A 221 -3.76 -2.83 2.30
N GLU A 222 -4.24 -3.13 1.09
CA GLU A 222 -5.20 -4.20 0.84
C GLU A 222 -4.49 -5.53 0.58
N SER A 223 -3.42 -5.48 -0.23
CA SER A 223 -2.63 -6.69 -0.47
C SER A 223 -1.15 -6.38 -0.68
N LEU A 224 -0.30 -7.30 -0.23
CA LEU A 224 1.12 -7.35 -0.49
C LEU A 224 1.51 -8.77 -0.86
N GLU A 225 2.03 -8.95 -2.07
CA GLU A 225 2.55 -10.22 -2.57
C GLU A 225 4.03 -10.06 -2.85
N VAL A 226 4.85 -10.99 -2.38
CA VAL A 226 6.30 -10.99 -2.58
C VAL A 226 6.74 -12.38 -2.98
N HIS A 227 7.44 -12.45 -4.11
CA HIS A 227 8.06 -13.66 -4.61
C HIS A 227 9.54 -13.38 -4.92
N MET A 228 10.44 -13.84 -4.06
CA MET A 228 11.87 -13.56 -4.16
C MET A 228 12.68 -14.83 -3.99
N ASN A 229 13.68 -15.02 -4.84
CA ASN A 229 14.69 -16.05 -4.69
C ASN A 229 15.97 -15.44 -4.11
N ILE A 230 16.34 -15.88 -2.93
CA ILE A 230 17.46 -15.31 -2.16
C ILE A 230 18.42 -16.43 -1.77
N ARG A 231 19.70 -16.21 -1.97
CA ARG A 231 20.78 -17.03 -1.38
C ARG A 231 21.44 -16.23 -0.27
N ALA A 232 21.57 -16.82 0.90
CA ALA A 232 22.31 -16.25 2.02
C ALA A 232 23.53 -17.12 2.37
N LEU A 233 24.63 -16.47 2.72
CA LEU A 233 25.85 -17.09 3.27
C LEU A 233 26.38 -18.27 2.46
N LEU A 234 26.43 -18.19 1.11
CA LEU A 234 26.98 -19.20 0.19
C LEU A 234 26.34 -20.61 0.25
N VAL A 235 25.53 -20.89 1.27
CA VAL A 235 25.15 -22.26 1.66
C VAL A 235 23.69 -22.59 1.30
N LYS A 236 22.77 -21.65 1.39
CA LYS A 236 21.35 -21.93 1.25
C LYS A 236 20.63 -20.94 0.34
N THR A 237 20.09 -21.45 -0.76
CA THR A 237 19.12 -20.72 -1.58
C THR A 237 17.72 -21.07 -1.07
N PHE A 238 16.88 -20.07 -0.85
CA PHE A 238 15.48 -20.26 -0.48
C PHE A 238 14.60 -19.29 -1.29
N ALA A 239 13.46 -19.78 -1.69
CA ALA A 239 12.37 -18.96 -2.19
C ALA A 239 11.64 -18.36 -0.99
N ARG A 240 11.43 -17.06 -1.01
CA ARG A 240 10.54 -16.39 -0.06
C ARG A 240 9.28 -16.00 -0.81
N GLU A 241 8.22 -16.74 -0.53
CA GLU A 241 6.89 -16.44 -1.00
C GLU A 241 6.07 -15.99 0.19
N THR A 242 5.58 -14.77 0.15
CA THR A 242 4.69 -14.23 1.17
C THR A 242 3.55 -13.50 0.49
N SER A 243 2.35 -13.73 0.97
CA SER A 243 1.17 -12.96 0.61
C SER A 243 0.50 -12.48 1.87
N GLU A 244 0.17 -11.22 1.90
CA GLU A 244 -0.65 -10.61 2.94
C GLU A 244 -1.84 -9.95 2.27
N LYS A 245 -3.04 -10.23 2.79
CA LYS A 245 -4.28 -9.58 2.38
C LYS A 245 -4.96 -8.99 3.61
N ARG A 246 -5.48 -7.79 3.47
CA ARG A 246 -6.20 -7.09 4.53
C ARG A 246 -7.57 -6.66 4.02
N GLY A 247 -8.57 -6.67 4.89
CA GLY A 247 -9.92 -6.27 4.54
C GLY A 247 -10.83 -6.12 5.74
N GLY A 248 -12.08 -5.70 5.50
CA GLY A 248 -13.03 -5.46 6.57
C GLY A 248 -12.64 -4.27 7.43
N PHE A 249 -12.06 -3.22 6.83
CA PHE A 249 -11.62 -2.03 7.55
C PHE A 249 -12.80 -1.32 8.21
N ALA A 250 -12.76 -1.20 9.53
CA ALA A 250 -13.72 -0.47 10.33
C ALA A 250 -12.98 0.53 11.24
N PRO A 251 -13.42 1.80 11.32
CA PRO A 251 -12.80 2.79 12.18
C PRO A 251 -13.03 2.42 13.66
N VAL A 252 -12.02 2.69 14.48
CA VAL A 252 -12.12 2.55 15.94
C VAL A 252 -11.75 3.86 16.63
N PRO A 253 -12.17 4.07 17.89
CA PRO A 253 -11.84 5.29 18.64
C PRO A 253 -10.34 5.51 18.72
N SER A 254 -9.90 6.76 18.54
CA SER A 254 -8.51 7.16 18.76
C SER A 254 -8.12 7.06 20.23
N GLY A 255 -6.84 6.73 20.49
CA GLY A 255 -6.33 6.69 21.86
C GLY A 255 -6.71 5.45 22.66
N MET A 256 -7.23 4.41 22.01
CA MET A 256 -7.47 3.11 22.68
C MET A 256 -6.15 2.53 23.18
N SER A 257 -6.18 1.96 24.38
CA SER A 257 -5.09 1.14 24.92
C SER A 257 -5.12 -0.29 24.35
N LEU A 258 -4.02 -1.06 24.51
CA LEU A 258 -3.98 -2.48 24.13
C LEU A 258 -5.12 -3.28 24.80
N ALA A 259 -5.44 -2.99 26.08
CA ALA A 259 -6.52 -3.69 26.79
C ALA A 259 -7.89 -3.40 26.16
N GLN A 260 -8.17 -2.15 25.76
CA GLN A 260 -9.41 -1.80 25.07
C GLN A 260 -9.46 -2.42 23.67
N GLY A 261 -8.34 -2.45 22.96
CA GLY A 261 -8.24 -3.13 21.67
C GLY A 261 -8.52 -4.62 21.78
N LEU A 262 -8.01 -5.30 22.82
CA LEU A 262 -8.31 -6.72 23.07
C LEU A 262 -9.80 -6.92 23.40
N ALA A 263 -10.38 -6.09 24.26
CA ALA A 263 -11.80 -6.19 24.59
C ALA A 263 -12.69 -6.10 23.32
N LEU A 264 -12.33 -5.21 22.38
CA LEU A 264 -13.03 -5.11 21.11
C LEU A 264 -12.90 -6.37 20.24
N LEU A 265 -11.73 -7.04 20.25
CA LEU A 265 -11.54 -8.33 19.56
C LEU A 265 -12.36 -9.46 20.20
N ASP A 266 -12.57 -9.42 21.53
CA ASP A 266 -13.37 -10.40 22.28
C ASP A 266 -14.87 -10.25 21.99
N GLU A 267 -15.38 -9.02 21.97
CA GLU A 267 -16.78 -8.71 21.65
C GLU A 267 -17.17 -9.25 20.29
N ASN A 268 -16.35 -9.02 19.26
CA ASN A 268 -16.61 -9.50 17.91
C ASN A 268 -16.63 -11.01 17.80
N ARG A 269 -15.76 -11.68 18.55
CA ARG A 269 -15.75 -13.15 18.58
C ARG A 269 -17.04 -13.69 19.18
N ALA A 270 -17.54 -13.09 20.24
CA ALA A 270 -18.80 -13.48 20.86
C ALA A 270 -19.98 -13.30 19.89
N GLU A 271 -20.02 -12.21 19.14
CA GLU A 271 -21.03 -11.95 18.10
C GLU A 271 -20.93 -12.96 16.94
N ALA A 272 -19.74 -13.29 16.48
CA ALA A 272 -19.51 -14.26 15.41
C ALA A 272 -19.87 -15.71 15.81
N GLN A 273 -19.91 -16.04 17.11
CA GLN A 273 -20.27 -17.34 17.66
C GLN A 273 -21.77 -17.48 17.96
N VAL A 274 -22.56 -16.40 17.92
CA VAL A 274 -24.03 -16.49 18.08
C VAL A 274 -24.62 -17.12 16.81
N PRO A 275 -25.29 -18.30 16.89
CA PRO A 275 -25.88 -18.93 15.71
C PRO A 275 -27.14 -18.16 15.30
N GLY A 276 -27.08 -17.31 14.31
CA GLY A 276 -28.29 -16.66 13.86
C GLY A 276 -28.16 -15.57 12.76
N GLU A 277 -27.04 -14.94 12.56
CA GLU A 277 -26.98 -13.84 11.56
C GLU A 277 -25.71 -13.88 10.71
N ARG A 278 -25.50 -15.00 9.98
CA ARG A 278 -24.70 -14.92 8.75
C ARG A 278 -25.61 -14.48 7.61
N GLY A 279 -26.07 -13.25 7.67
CA GLY A 279 -26.93 -12.60 6.69
C GLY A 279 -26.41 -11.23 6.36
N ALA A 280 -25.79 -11.10 5.18
CA ALA A 280 -25.73 -9.88 4.38
C ALA A 280 -25.01 -8.64 4.97
N ALA A 281 -23.73 -8.75 5.32
CA ALA A 281 -22.87 -7.57 5.40
C ALA A 281 -21.59 -7.77 4.57
N GLY A 282 -21.75 -8.03 3.30
CA GLY A 282 -20.71 -8.24 2.29
C GLY A 282 -21.24 -7.99 0.90
N GLY A 283 -22.32 -7.22 0.79
CA GLY A 283 -22.89 -6.76 -0.49
C GLY A 283 -22.16 -5.52 -0.99
N ASN A 284 -21.30 -5.78 -1.93
CA ASN A 284 -20.73 -4.85 -2.90
C ASN A 284 -21.75 -3.75 -3.30
N ALA A 285 -21.62 -2.55 -2.76
CA ALA A 285 -22.23 -1.37 -3.35
C ALA A 285 -21.36 -0.94 -4.53
N MET A 286 -21.41 -1.73 -5.59
CA MET A 286 -20.99 -1.33 -6.92
C MET A 286 -22.02 -0.32 -7.41
N LEU A 287 -21.71 0.97 -7.30
CA LEU A 287 -22.43 2.03 -8.01
C LEU A 287 -22.21 1.82 -9.51
N ALA A 288 -23.19 1.20 -10.15
CA ALA A 288 -23.30 1.17 -11.60
C ALA A 288 -23.62 2.60 -12.10
N PRO A 289 -22.99 3.09 -13.18
CA PRO A 289 -23.43 4.30 -13.84
C PRO A 289 -24.73 4.02 -14.59
N GLU A 290 -25.79 4.78 -14.26
CA GLU A 290 -27.03 4.81 -15.01
C GLU A 290 -26.76 5.16 -16.48
N ALA A 291 -27.04 4.20 -17.35
CA ALA A 291 -27.13 4.41 -18.78
C ALA A 291 -28.40 5.19 -19.07
N MET A 292 -28.26 6.47 -19.38
CA MET A 292 -29.31 7.32 -19.89
C MET A 292 -29.68 6.87 -21.30
N ALA A 293 -30.74 6.08 -21.40
CA ALA A 293 -31.34 5.65 -22.67
C ALA A 293 -32.02 6.85 -23.32
N MET A 294 -31.49 7.30 -24.43
CA MET A 294 -32.19 8.14 -25.40
C MET A 294 -33.06 7.24 -26.30
N ARG A 295 -34.34 7.46 -26.33
CA ARG A 295 -35.27 6.96 -27.36
C ARG A 295 -35.95 8.14 -28.05
N PRO A 296 -36.57 7.91 -29.22
CA PRO A 296 -36.14 8.24 -30.58
C PRO A 296 -36.58 9.64 -31.01
#